data_9d5de1a3752b32bcda012e86a601aeed
#
_entry.id   9d5de1a3752b32bcda012e86a601aeed
#
_cell.length_a   1.000
_cell.length_b   1.000
_cell.length_c   1.000
_cell.angle_alpha   90.00
_cell.angle_beta   90.00
_cell.angle_gamma   90.00
#
_symmetry.space_group_name_H-M   'P 1'
#
loop_
_entity.id
_entity.type
_entity.pdbx_description
1 polymer ?
#
loop_
_entity_poly.entity_id
_entity_poly.type
_entity_poly.pdbx_seq_one_letter_code
_entity_poly.pdbx_strand_id
1 'polypeptide(L)'
;MKYFDSDYLEGCAPEILEALQKSNFDQTPGYGKDSYCESAKEKIKAACKCKDADIWFLVGGTQANSTVLDALLKVGEGVISCDTGHIAGHEAGAVEAFGHKVITLPHENGKLSAKKVKNYLVNFYEDSSFDHIVPPGAVYISHPTEYGTLYTKKELEDLHDVCKEYKIPLFLDGARLGYGLATPETDVTLPVLAKNTDAFYIGGTKVGAMFGEAVVFPKKNTVNRFFTTIKRHGALLAKGRMLGIQFDTLFTDDLYFKLAKNAIDNAIYLKEELAKKGYKFFIDSPTNQTFVILDNEKVKELQKTVSFSLWEPYDDKKTVVRFATSWATKKEDVDFLLSLL
;
A
#
# COMPACT_ATOMS: atom_id res chain seq x y z
N MET A 1 27.45 4.79 4.15
CA MET A 1 26.23 5.52 3.80
C MET A 1 25.07 4.88 4.54
N LYS A 2 24.18 5.67 5.16
CA LYS A 2 22.94 5.19 5.76
C LYS A 2 21.79 5.47 4.80
N TYR A 3 20.79 4.59 4.78
CA TYR A 3 19.73 4.62 3.78
C TYR A 3 18.36 4.88 4.43
N PHE A 4 17.69 5.97 4.01
CA PHE A 4 16.35 6.38 4.41
C PHE A 4 15.50 6.76 3.18
N ASP A 5 15.94 6.37 1.98
CA ASP A 5 15.25 6.70 0.72
C ASP A 5 14.05 5.78 0.46
N SER A 6 14.07 4.56 0.99
CA SER A 6 12.98 3.61 0.80
C SER A 6 12.82 2.64 1.97
N ASP A 7 11.67 1.98 2.04
CA ASP A 7 11.27 1.02 3.06
C ASP A 7 11.28 -0.45 2.57
N TYR A 8 12.07 -0.72 1.48
CA TYR A 8 12.21 -2.05 0.88
C TYR A 8 13.66 -2.33 0.42
N LEU A 9 14.64 -1.87 1.18
CA LEU A 9 16.06 -1.98 0.81
C LEU A 9 16.71 -3.25 1.39
N GLU A 10 16.19 -3.77 2.48
CA GLU A 10 16.64 -5.01 3.10
C GLU A 10 15.95 -6.23 2.46
N GLY A 11 16.42 -7.43 2.78
CA GLY A 11 15.82 -8.69 2.34
C GLY A 11 14.46 -8.96 3.00
N CYS A 12 14.41 -9.93 3.93
CA CYS A 12 13.19 -10.20 4.68
C CYS A 12 13.50 -10.49 6.16
N ALA A 13 12.44 -10.55 6.97
CA ALA A 13 12.55 -10.92 8.37
C ALA A 13 13.25 -12.29 8.52
N PRO A 14 14.16 -12.45 9.50
CA PRO A 14 14.90 -13.71 9.71
C PRO A 14 14.02 -14.94 9.83
N GLU A 15 12.84 -14.81 10.44
CA GLU A 15 11.85 -15.88 10.61
C GLU A 15 11.35 -16.42 9.27
N ILE A 16 11.25 -15.55 8.25
CA ILE A 16 10.87 -15.95 6.89
C ILE A 16 11.99 -16.78 6.23
N LEU A 17 13.26 -16.34 6.35
CA LEU A 17 14.39 -17.11 5.83
C LEU A 17 14.45 -18.50 6.47
N GLU A 18 14.25 -18.59 7.78
CA GLU A 18 14.22 -19.84 8.51
C GLU A 18 13.08 -20.76 8.03
N ALA A 19 11.87 -20.22 7.86
CA ALA A 19 10.73 -20.96 7.35
C ALA A 19 10.94 -21.47 5.91
N LEU A 20 11.52 -20.64 5.03
CA LEU A 20 11.87 -21.01 3.66
C LEU A 20 12.94 -22.12 3.66
N GLN A 21 13.97 -22.02 4.50
CA GLN A 21 15.02 -23.04 4.60
C GLN A 21 14.46 -24.38 5.10
N LYS A 22 13.63 -24.36 6.15
CA LYS A 22 13.01 -25.59 6.72
C LYS A 22 12.13 -26.29 5.70
N SER A 23 11.40 -25.55 4.88
CA SER A 23 10.44 -26.10 3.90
C SER A 23 11.06 -26.40 2.53
N ASN A 24 12.36 -26.19 2.34
CA ASN A 24 12.99 -26.20 1.00
C ASN A 24 12.76 -27.51 0.22
N PHE A 25 12.76 -28.65 0.90
CA PHE A 25 12.61 -29.97 0.26
C PHE A 25 11.19 -30.52 0.32
N ASP A 26 10.21 -29.75 0.82
CA ASP A 26 8.82 -30.20 0.86
C ASP A 26 8.24 -30.27 -0.54
N GLN A 27 7.60 -31.38 -0.86
CA GLN A 27 6.87 -31.55 -2.10
C GLN A 27 5.40 -31.17 -1.89
N THR A 28 4.96 -30.11 -2.56
CA THR A 28 3.61 -29.56 -2.40
C THR A 28 2.95 -29.31 -3.75
N PRO A 29 1.60 -29.29 -3.83
CA PRO A 29 0.90 -28.82 -5.02
C PRO A 29 1.37 -27.40 -5.41
N GLY A 30 1.44 -27.14 -6.72
CA GLY A 30 1.84 -25.83 -7.24
C GLY A 30 0.74 -24.79 -7.24
N TYR A 31 1.10 -23.59 -7.67
CA TYR A 31 0.19 -22.49 -8.01
C TYR A 31 -0.67 -22.01 -6.84
N GLY A 32 -0.09 -22.01 -5.61
CA GLY A 32 -0.77 -21.51 -4.40
C GLY A 32 -1.87 -22.40 -3.85
N LYS A 33 -1.86 -23.70 -4.22
CA LYS A 33 -2.80 -24.72 -3.72
C LYS A 33 -2.18 -25.60 -2.62
N ASP A 34 -1.06 -25.19 -2.08
CA ASP A 34 -0.30 -25.86 -1.05
C ASP A 34 -0.81 -25.50 0.35
N SER A 35 -0.39 -26.30 1.34
CA SER A 35 -0.80 -26.13 2.74
C SER A 35 -0.30 -24.82 3.37
N TYR A 36 0.84 -24.28 2.92
CA TYR A 36 1.36 -23.02 3.43
C TYR A 36 0.49 -21.86 2.98
N CYS A 37 0.10 -21.85 1.69
CA CYS A 37 -0.83 -20.85 1.18
C CYS A 37 -2.19 -20.93 1.89
N GLU A 38 -2.72 -22.13 2.11
CA GLU A 38 -4.00 -22.30 2.82
C GLU A 38 -3.90 -21.85 4.28
N SER A 39 -2.81 -22.20 5.00
CA SER A 39 -2.57 -21.73 6.37
C SER A 39 -2.50 -20.19 6.43
N ALA A 40 -1.74 -19.57 5.54
CA ALA A 40 -1.65 -18.12 5.44
C ALA A 40 -3.02 -17.44 5.21
N LYS A 41 -3.82 -18.01 4.29
CA LYS A 41 -5.19 -17.50 4.03
C LYS A 41 -6.07 -17.58 5.27
N GLU A 42 -6.05 -18.68 6.01
CA GLU A 42 -6.87 -18.82 7.22
C GLU A 42 -6.44 -17.83 8.31
N LYS A 43 -5.13 -17.61 8.50
CA LYS A 43 -4.63 -16.60 9.44
C LYS A 43 -5.07 -15.17 9.05
N ILE A 44 -4.98 -14.84 7.76
CA ILE A 44 -5.42 -13.52 7.25
C ILE A 44 -6.94 -13.37 7.41
N LYS A 45 -7.74 -14.40 7.07
CA LYS A 45 -9.21 -14.38 7.30
C LYS A 45 -9.55 -14.14 8.77
N ALA A 46 -8.83 -14.80 9.68
CA ALA A 46 -9.00 -14.60 11.12
C ALA A 46 -8.66 -13.17 11.54
N ALA A 47 -7.53 -12.61 11.08
CA ALA A 47 -7.13 -11.25 11.36
C ALA A 47 -8.11 -10.21 10.82
N CYS A 48 -8.67 -10.43 9.63
CA CYS A 48 -9.69 -9.59 9.02
C CYS A 48 -11.10 -9.81 9.60
N LYS A 49 -11.31 -10.83 10.43
CA LYS A 49 -12.63 -11.30 10.89
C LYS A 49 -13.60 -11.55 9.71
N CYS A 50 -13.10 -12.07 8.61
CA CYS A 50 -13.81 -12.25 7.35
C CYS A 50 -13.62 -13.67 6.80
N LYS A 51 -14.37 -14.65 7.35
CA LYS A 51 -14.22 -16.07 7.04
C LYS A 51 -14.54 -16.46 5.58
N ASP A 52 -15.36 -15.63 4.91
CA ASP A 52 -15.79 -15.86 3.53
C ASP A 52 -14.91 -15.14 2.50
N ALA A 53 -13.79 -14.54 2.93
CA ALA A 53 -12.88 -13.84 2.02
C ALA A 53 -12.19 -14.82 1.04
N ASP A 54 -12.02 -14.37 -0.21
CA ASP A 54 -11.09 -14.96 -1.15
C ASP A 54 -9.74 -14.25 -1.03
N ILE A 55 -8.66 -15.02 -0.81
CA ILE A 55 -7.31 -14.47 -0.62
C ILE A 55 -6.37 -15.04 -1.67
N TRP A 56 -5.55 -14.15 -2.26
CA TRP A 56 -4.61 -14.46 -3.31
C TRP A 56 -3.27 -13.77 -3.05
N PHE A 57 -2.17 -14.42 -3.42
CA PHE A 57 -0.83 -13.87 -3.23
C PHE A 57 -0.24 -13.48 -4.59
N LEU A 58 0.27 -12.26 -4.70
CA LEU A 58 0.94 -11.69 -5.86
C LEU A 58 2.33 -11.17 -5.46
N VAL A 59 3.23 -10.90 -6.42
CA VAL A 59 4.66 -10.67 -6.11
C VAL A 59 5.00 -9.22 -5.78
N GLY A 60 4.12 -8.26 -6.07
CA GLY A 60 4.40 -6.84 -5.82
C GLY A 60 3.19 -5.96 -6.07
N GLY A 61 3.24 -4.70 -5.56
CA GLY A 61 2.12 -3.77 -5.57
C GLY A 61 1.62 -3.44 -6.98
N THR A 62 2.49 -3.09 -7.93
CA THR A 62 2.11 -2.79 -9.31
C THR A 62 1.39 -3.97 -9.98
N GLN A 63 1.88 -5.20 -9.75
CA GLN A 63 1.21 -6.40 -10.25
C GLN A 63 -0.15 -6.60 -9.58
N ALA A 64 -0.25 -6.36 -8.25
CA ALA A 64 -1.52 -6.45 -7.53
C ALA A 64 -2.52 -5.42 -8.06
N ASN A 65 -2.11 -4.17 -8.22
CA ASN A 65 -2.96 -3.10 -8.72
C ASN A 65 -3.50 -3.39 -10.10
N SER A 66 -2.64 -3.70 -11.08
CA SER A 66 -3.06 -3.98 -12.44
C SER A 66 -3.94 -5.24 -12.54
N THR A 67 -3.60 -6.32 -11.79
CA THR A 67 -4.36 -7.57 -11.83
C THR A 67 -5.73 -7.46 -11.17
N VAL A 68 -5.82 -6.76 -10.03
CA VAL A 68 -7.09 -6.55 -9.32
C VAL A 68 -8.00 -5.62 -10.12
N LEU A 69 -7.47 -4.52 -10.64
CA LEU A 69 -8.26 -3.57 -11.43
C LEU A 69 -8.76 -4.20 -12.74
N ASP A 70 -7.95 -4.97 -13.46
CA ASP A 70 -8.39 -5.71 -14.65
C ASP A 70 -9.47 -6.78 -14.33
N ALA A 71 -9.51 -7.27 -13.10
CA ALA A 71 -10.57 -8.20 -12.66
C ALA A 71 -11.85 -7.51 -12.21
N LEU A 72 -11.77 -6.28 -11.70
CA LEU A 72 -12.90 -5.50 -11.21
C LEU A 72 -13.59 -4.70 -12.32
N LEU A 73 -12.82 -4.23 -13.30
CA LEU A 73 -13.28 -3.36 -14.38
C LEU A 73 -13.73 -4.18 -15.59
N LYS A 74 -14.72 -3.65 -16.32
CA LYS A 74 -15.05 -4.14 -17.65
C LYS A 74 -14.19 -3.43 -18.71
N VAL A 75 -14.05 -4.07 -19.86
CA VAL A 75 -13.34 -3.47 -21.00
C VAL A 75 -13.90 -2.07 -21.31
N GLY A 76 -13.01 -1.08 -21.36
CA GLY A 76 -13.37 0.32 -21.63
C GLY A 76 -13.75 1.14 -20.39
N GLU A 77 -13.89 0.53 -19.22
CA GLU A 77 -14.07 1.26 -17.96
C GLU A 77 -12.73 1.80 -17.42
N GLY A 78 -12.80 2.90 -16.66
CA GLY A 78 -11.68 3.51 -15.98
C GLY A 78 -11.79 3.43 -14.46
N VAL A 79 -10.69 3.68 -13.76
CA VAL A 79 -10.61 3.74 -12.31
C VAL A 79 -10.40 5.16 -11.83
N ILE A 80 -11.23 5.62 -10.90
CA ILE A 80 -11.06 6.92 -10.24
C ILE A 80 -9.96 6.79 -9.18
N SER A 81 -8.96 7.68 -9.24
CA SER A 81 -7.87 7.79 -8.26
C SER A 81 -7.60 9.25 -7.95
N CYS A 82 -6.94 9.56 -6.83
CA CYS A 82 -6.34 10.88 -6.70
C CYS A 82 -5.13 11.03 -7.65
N ASP A 83 -4.79 12.25 -7.98
CA ASP A 83 -3.67 12.60 -8.87
C ASP A 83 -2.30 12.19 -8.31
N THR A 84 -2.19 11.99 -6.99
CA THR A 84 -1.00 11.45 -6.31
C THR A 84 -1.07 9.94 -6.09
N GLY A 85 -2.16 9.27 -6.48
CA GLY A 85 -2.28 7.83 -6.34
C GLY A 85 -1.21 7.07 -7.12
N HIS A 86 -0.70 5.99 -6.54
CA HIS A 86 0.46 5.26 -7.10
C HIS A 86 0.22 4.82 -8.56
N ILE A 87 -0.98 4.34 -8.88
CA ILE A 87 -1.37 3.96 -10.24
C ILE A 87 -1.39 5.13 -11.24
N ALA A 88 -1.53 6.38 -10.76
CA ALA A 88 -1.57 7.56 -11.62
C ALA A 88 -0.17 8.02 -12.05
N GLY A 89 0.84 7.89 -11.19
CA GLY A 89 2.16 8.49 -11.42
C GLY A 89 3.36 7.55 -11.38
N HIS A 90 3.25 6.36 -10.76
CA HIS A 90 4.42 5.55 -10.40
C HIS A 90 4.37 4.09 -10.87
N GLU A 91 3.47 3.73 -11.81
CA GLU A 91 3.34 2.36 -12.30
C GLU A 91 3.54 2.21 -13.82
N ALA A 92 4.13 3.22 -14.46
CA ALA A 92 4.51 3.19 -15.88
C ALA A 92 3.36 2.77 -16.83
N GLY A 93 2.11 3.15 -16.50
CA GLY A 93 0.94 2.79 -17.31
C GLY A 93 0.51 1.32 -17.17
N ALA A 94 0.78 0.67 -16.04
CA ALA A 94 0.44 -0.74 -15.85
C ALA A 94 -1.07 -1.02 -15.90
N VAL A 95 -1.90 -0.08 -15.46
CA VAL A 95 -3.37 -0.16 -15.54
C VAL A 95 -3.84 0.07 -16.98
N GLU A 96 -3.28 1.08 -17.64
CA GLU A 96 -3.58 1.42 -19.03
C GLU A 96 -3.18 0.32 -20.00
N ALA A 97 -2.12 -0.43 -19.70
CA ALA A 97 -1.65 -1.57 -20.51
C ALA A 97 -2.71 -2.68 -20.64
N PHE A 98 -3.65 -2.76 -19.70
CA PHE A 98 -4.79 -3.69 -19.74
C PHE A 98 -6.08 -3.04 -20.26
N GLY A 99 -6.00 -1.81 -20.79
CA GLY A 99 -7.11 -1.14 -21.45
C GLY A 99 -8.01 -0.33 -20.53
N HIS A 100 -7.53 0.04 -19.35
CA HIS A 100 -8.28 0.81 -18.37
C HIS A 100 -7.65 2.19 -18.16
N LYS A 101 -8.46 3.25 -18.24
CA LYS A 101 -8.00 4.61 -17.99
C LYS A 101 -7.91 4.88 -16.48
N VAL A 102 -6.81 5.49 -16.03
CA VAL A 102 -6.76 6.12 -14.71
C VAL A 102 -7.38 7.51 -14.80
N ILE A 103 -8.49 7.71 -14.09
CA ILE A 103 -9.25 8.97 -14.02
C ILE A 103 -8.80 9.68 -12.74
N THR A 104 -8.00 10.74 -12.90
CA THR A 104 -7.43 11.45 -11.75
C THR A 104 -8.30 12.58 -11.26
N LEU A 105 -8.49 12.68 -9.93
CA LEU A 105 -9.13 13.80 -9.25
C LEU A 105 -8.11 14.47 -8.30
N PRO A 106 -8.22 15.80 -8.06
CA PRO A 106 -7.31 16.51 -7.16
C PRO A 106 -7.37 15.94 -5.74
N HIS A 107 -6.20 15.68 -5.16
CA HIS A 107 -6.10 15.20 -3.78
C HIS A 107 -6.31 16.29 -2.72
N GLU A 108 -6.54 15.85 -1.46
CA GLU A 108 -6.42 16.66 -0.24
C GLU A 108 -5.47 15.94 0.71
N ASN A 109 -4.26 16.44 0.89
CA ASN A 109 -3.21 15.77 1.67
C ASN A 109 -2.98 14.30 1.24
N GLY A 110 -2.97 14.04 -0.06
CA GLY A 110 -2.82 12.70 -0.62
C GLY A 110 -4.11 11.85 -0.62
N LYS A 111 -5.21 12.33 -0.06
CA LYS A 111 -6.47 11.59 0.04
C LYS A 111 -7.47 12.00 -1.05
N LEU A 112 -8.28 11.03 -1.45
CA LEU A 112 -9.47 11.20 -2.28
C LEU A 112 -10.71 11.25 -1.39
N SER A 113 -11.46 12.35 -1.39
CA SER A 113 -12.66 12.46 -0.56
C SER A 113 -13.91 11.89 -1.24
N ALA A 114 -14.82 11.32 -0.43
CA ALA A 114 -16.12 10.83 -0.90
C ALA A 114 -16.91 11.90 -1.65
N LYS A 115 -16.84 13.16 -1.18
CA LYS A 115 -17.50 14.31 -1.84
C LYS A 115 -16.98 14.53 -3.26
N LYS A 116 -15.65 14.46 -3.48
CA LYS A 116 -15.06 14.64 -4.82
C LYS A 116 -15.46 13.50 -5.75
N VAL A 117 -15.44 12.26 -5.27
CA VAL A 117 -15.90 11.10 -6.04
C VAL A 117 -17.36 11.25 -6.42
N LYS A 118 -18.22 11.58 -5.45
CA LYS A 118 -19.66 11.78 -5.71
C LYS A 118 -19.91 12.88 -6.73
N ASN A 119 -19.27 14.05 -6.58
CA ASN A 119 -19.41 15.14 -7.52
C ASN A 119 -18.96 14.75 -8.94
N TYR A 120 -17.85 14.02 -9.07
CA TYR A 120 -17.42 13.52 -10.36
C TYR A 120 -18.45 12.58 -10.99
N LEU A 121 -18.99 11.64 -10.22
CA LEU A 121 -19.98 10.68 -10.70
C LEU A 121 -21.32 11.36 -11.09
N VAL A 122 -21.78 12.32 -10.29
CA VAL A 122 -22.97 13.14 -10.64
C VAL A 122 -22.75 13.85 -11.97
N ASN A 123 -21.66 14.61 -12.10
CA ASN A 123 -21.35 15.35 -13.32
C ASN A 123 -21.21 14.43 -14.54
N PHE A 124 -20.61 13.25 -14.36
CA PHE A 124 -20.47 12.27 -15.42
C PHE A 124 -21.84 11.79 -15.94
N TYR A 125 -22.77 11.40 -15.05
CA TYR A 125 -24.08 10.88 -15.44
C TYR A 125 -25.08 11.98 -15.87
N GLU A 126 -24.84 13.24 -15.51
CA GLU A 126 -25.65 14.38 -15.97
C GLU A 126 -25.15 14.97 -17.30
N ASP A 127 -23.94 14.62 -17.75
CA ASP A 127 -23.40 15.06 -19.03
C ASP A 127 -24.16 14.39 -20.18
N SER A 128 -24.77 15.19 -21.06
CA SER A 128 -25.49 14.68 -22.22
C SER A 128 -24.62 13.93 -23.25
N SER A 129 -23.30 14.05 -23.12
CA SER A 129 -22.29 13.39 -23.94
C SER A 129 -21.53 12.28 -23.22
N PHE A 130 -22.03 11.79 -22.08
CA PHE A 130 -21.32 10.80 -21.24
C PHE A 130 -20.93 9.51 -22.01
N ASP A 131 -21.69 9.13 -23.06
CA ASP A 131 -21.36 7.98 -23.91
C ASP A 131 -20.04 8.14 -24.70
N HIS A 132 -19.50 9.36 -24.80
CA HIS A 132 -18.19 9.65 -25.41
C HIS A 132 -17.04 9.67 -24.39
N ILE A 133 -17.34 9.53 -23.11
CA ILE A 133 -16.38 9.62 -22.00
C ILE A 133 -16.15 8.21 -21.44
N VAL A 134 -14.91 7.90 -21.03
CA VAL A 134 -14.61 6.62 -20.36
C VAL A 134 -15.42 6.50 -19.08
N PRO A 135 -16.31 5.49 -18.96
CA PRO A 135 -17.13 5.34 -17.77
C PRO A 135 -16.31 4.94 -16.55
N PRO A 136 -16.57 5.56 -15.38
CA PRO A 136 -15.93 5.17 -14.13
C PRO A 136 -16.47 3.82 -13.65
N GLY A 137 -15.60 2.82 -13.52
CA GLY A 137 -15.96 1.45 -13.12
C GLY A 137 -15.44 1.02 -11.76
N ALA A 138 -14.52 1.79 -11.15
CA ALA A 138 -13.99 1.53 -9.81
C ALA A 138 -13.44 2.80 -9.17
N VAL A 139 -13.26 2.77 -7.85
CA VAL A 139 -12.48 3.77 -7.09
C VAL A 139 -11.27 3.09 -6.47
N TYR A 140 -10.10 3.73 -6.60
CA TYR A 140 -8.84 3.31 -6.01
C TYR A 140 -8.35 4.33 -5.00
N ILE A 141 -7.89 3.86 -3.85
CA ILE A 141 -7.22 4.67 -2.83
C ILE A 141 -6.02 3.93 -2.26
N SER A 142 -5.00 4.65 -1.80
CA SER A 142 -3.86 4.09 -1.05
C SER A 142 -4.03 4.35 0.45
N HIS A 143 -3.75 3.35 1.29
CA HIS A 143 -3.76 3.50 2.76
C HIS A 143 -2.60 2.75 3.41
N PRO A 144 -1.65 3.48 4.03
CA PRO A 144 -1.44 4.96 3.99
C PRO A 144 -1.31 5.52 2.57
N THR A 145 -1.60 6.80 2.42
CA THR A 145 -1.41 7.50 1.14
C THR A 145 0.08 7.66 0.81
N GLU A 146 0.41 8.11 -0.37
CA GLU A 146 1.78 8.41 -0.81
C GLU A 146 2.46 9.49 0.05
N TYR A 147 1.66 10.37 0.65
CA TYR A 147 2.10 11.37 1.64
C TYR A 147 2.13 10.83 3.08
N GLY A 148 1.87 9.54 3.28
CA GLY A 148 1.85 8.92 4.60
C GLY A 148 0.67 9.34 5.48
N THR A 149 -0.34 10.02 4.94
CA THR A 149 -1.58 10.33 5.66
C THR A 149 -2.50 9.12 5.73
N LEU A 150 -3.41 9.12 6.70
CA LEU A 150 -4.32 8.02 6.96
C LEU A 150 -5.76 8.42 6.68
N TYR A 151 -6.51 7.54 6.03
CA TYR A 151 -7.96 7.61 6.06
C TYR A 151 -8.45 7.23 7.45
N THR A 152 -9.44 7.96 7.96
CA THR A 152 -10.20 7.54 9.13
C THR A 152 -11.23 6.48 8.72
N LYS A 153 -11.72 5.72 9.71
CA LYS A 153 -12.83 4.78 9.51
C LYS A 153 -14.04 5.47 8.85
N LYS A 154 -14.36 6.70 9.28
CA LYS A 154 -15.49 7.47 8.73
C LYS A 154 -15.28 7.83 7.26
N GLU A 155 -14.07 8.27 6.88
CA GLU A 155 -13.76 8.57 5.48
C GLU A 155 -13.85 7.32 4.59
N LEU A 156 -13.45 6.14 5.10
CA LEU A 156 -13.61 4.87 4.37
C LEU A 156 -15.09 4.48 4.24
N GLU A 157 -15.88 4.63 5.29
CA GLU A 157 -17.32 4.38 5.27
C GLU A 157 -18.02 5.29 4.23
N ASP A 158 -17.69 6.59 4.22
CA ASP A 158 -18.28 7.55 3.28
C ASP A 158 -17.91 7.23 1.82
N LEU A 159 -16.65 6.87 1.55
CA LEU A 159 -16.22 6.45 0.21
C LEU A 159 -16.95 5.19 -0.24
N HIS A 160 -17.03 4.19 0.63
CA HIS A 160 -17.70 2.93 0.32
C HIS A 160 -19.21 3.12 0.08
N ASP A 161 -19.85 4.02 0.83
CA ASP A 161 -21.27 4.32 0.63
C ASP A 161 -21.51 4.99 -0.73
N VAL A 162 -20.65 5.92 -1.16
CA VAL A 162 -20.69 6.48 -2.52
C VAL A 162 -20.47 5.39 -3.56
N CYS A 163 -19.48 4.53 -3.38
CA CYS A 163 -19.22 3.43 -4.30
C CYS A 163 -20.43 2.49 -4.44
N LYS A 164 -21.11 2.17 -3.33
CA LYS A 164 -22.34 1.38 -3.33
C LYS A 164 -23.50 2.07 -4.06
N GLU A 165 -23.69 3.37 -3.83
CA GLU A 165 -24.74 4.16 -4.51
C GLU A 165 -24.63 4.02 -6.03
N TYR A 166 -23.39 4.06 -6.55
CA TYR A 166 -23.10 3.97 -7.97
C TYR A 166 -22.78 2.55 -8.48
N LYS A 167 -22.78 1.54 -7.59
CA LYS A 167 -22.50 0.13 -7.91
C LYS A 167 -21.13 -0.10 -8.54
N ILE A 168 -20.14 0.64 -8.10
CA ILE A 168 -18.73 0.47 -8.49
C ILE A 168 -17.90 0.03 -7.26
N PRO A 169 -16.90 -0.86 -7.40
CA PRO A 169 -16.09 -1.32 -6.29
C PRO A 169 -15.12 -0.26 -5.77
N LEU A 170 -14.86 -0.32 -4.46
CA LEU A 170 -13.77 0.38 -3.80
C LEU A 170 -12.59 -0.57 -3.60
N PHE A 171 -11.46 -0.27 -4.24
CA PHE A 171 -10.20 -0.99 -4.08
C PHE A 171 -9.18 -0.16 -3.30
N LEU A 172 -8.58 -0.77 -2.26
CA LEU A 172 -7.58 -0.14 -1.40
C LEU A 172 -6.21 -0.79 -1.59
N ASP A 173 -5.26 0.04 -2.03
CA ASP A 173 -3.83 -0.26 -2.06
C ASP A 173 -3.26 -0.20 -0.66
N GLY A 174 -2.80 -1.33 -0.17
CA GLY A 174 -2.21 -1.48 1.16
C GLY A 174 -0.71 -1.74 1.14
N ALA A 175 0.04 -1.18 0.18
CA ALA A 175 1.50 -1.39 0.07
C ALA A 175 2.26 -1.11 1.37
N ARG A 176 1.78 -0.15 2.17
CA ARG A 176 2.32 0.21 3.49
C ARG A 176 1.31 -0.05 4.63
N LEU A 177 0.35 -0.93 4.39
CA LEU A 177 -0.78 -1.12 5.32
C LEU A 177 -0.34 -1.44 6.74
N GLY A 178 0.67 -2.29 6.92
CA GLY A 178 1.20 -2.61 8.25
C GLY A 178 1.60 -1.35 9.04
N TYR A 179 2.26 -0.42 8.39
CA TYR A 179 2.67 0.84 9.02
C TYR A 179 1.47 1.71 9.41
N GLY A 180 0.46 1.81 8.53
CA GLY A 180 -0.79 2.50 8.87
C GLY A 180 -1.51 1.88 10.07
N LEU A 181 -1.57 0.55 10.12
CA LEU A 181 -2.21 -0.19 11.22
C LEU A 181 -1.44 -0.14 12.55
N ALA A 182 -0.11 0.07 12.49
CA ALA A 182 0.74 0.19 13.68
C ALA A 182 0.79 1.62 14.25
N THR A 183 0.24 2.59 13.53
CA THR A 183 0.21 4.00 13.96
C THR A 183 -0.75 4.19 15.14
N PRO A 184 -0.34 4.84 16.26
CA PRO A 184 -1.19 5.00 17.42
C PRO A 184 -2.50 5.76 17.16
N GLU A 185 -2.50 6.69 16.19
CA GLU A 185 -3.63 7.56 15.88
C GLU A 185 -4.69 6.92 14.98
N THR A 186 -4.43 5.71 14.45
CA THR A 186 -5.38 5.06 13.53
C THR A 186 -6.60 4.48 14.23
N ASP A 187 -7.78 4.71 13.66
CA ASP A 187 -9.03 4.04 14.02
C ASP A 187 -9.39 2.92 13.01
N VAL A 188 -8.48 2.66 12.06
CA VAL A 188 -8.64 1.65 11.01
C VAL A 188 -7.95 0.35 11.43
N THR A 189 -8.66 -0.77 11.22
CA THR A 189 -8.17 -2.13 11.46
C THR A 189 -8.46 -3.01 10.27
N LEU A 190 -7.85 -4.19 10.16
CA LEU A 190 -8.17 -5.15 9.10
C LEU A 190 -9.67 -5.48 8.99
N PRO A 191 -10.41 -5.69 10.11
CA PRO A 191 -11.87 -5.84 10.05
C PRO A 191 -12.62 -4.60 9.53
N VAL A 192 -12.13 -3.39 9.79
CA VAL A 192 -12.71 -2.15 9.25
C VAL A 192 -12.52 -2.11 7.73
N LEU A 193 -11.35 -2.47 7.24
CA LEU A 193 -11.08 -2.56 5.79
C LEU A 193 -11.96 -3.61 5.13
N ALA A 194 -12.04 -4.82 5.68
CA ALA A 194 -12.87 -5.89 5.15
C ALA A 194 -14.37 -5.53 5.09
N LYS A 195 -14.83 -4.63 5.96
CA LYS A 195 -16.21 -4.14 5.94
C LYS A 195 -16.45 -3.04 4.90
N ASN A 196 -15.45 -2.20 4.66
CA ASN A 196 -15.60 -0.93 3.93
C ASN A 196 -14.85 -0.88 2.60
N THR A 197 -14.42 -2.03 2.07
CA THR A 197 -13.84 -2.16 0.73
C THR A 197 -14.37 -3.40 0.02
N ASP A 198 -14.32 -3.41 -1.31
CA ASP A 198 -14.66 -4.59 -2.12
C ASP A 198 -13.41 -5.42 -2.44
N ALA A 199 -12.25 -4.77 -2.43
CA ALA A 199 -10.95 -5.41 -2.51
C ALA A 199 -9.92 -4.56 -1.77
N PHE A 200 -8.91 -5.18 -1.18
CA PHE A 200 -7.70 -4.51 -0.68
C PHE A 200 -6.54 -5.49 -0.73
N TYR A 201 -5.32 -5.00 -0.61
CA TYR A 201 -4.22 -5.90 -0.35
C TYR A 201 -3.42 -5.53 0.90
N ILE A 202 -2.83 -6.54 1.51
CA ILE A 202 -1.94 -6.41 2.66
C ILE A 202 -0.52 -6.49 2.12
N GLY A 203 0.20 -5.37 2.17
CA GLY A 203 1.56 -5.26 1.67
C GLY A 203 2.54 -6.05 2.54
N GLY A 204 3.20 -7.03 1.94
CA GLY A 204 4.29 -7.77 2.59
C GLY A 204 5.66 -7.21 2.24
N THR A 205 5.88 -6.83 0.98
CA THR A 205 7.18 -6.40 0.45
C THR A 205 7.86 -5.32 1.31
N LYS A 206 7.09 -4.36 1.82
CA LYS A 206 7.62 -3.27 2.66
C LYS A 206 7.61 -3.58 4.15
N VAL A 207 6.95 -4.66 4.58
CA VAL A 207 6.73 -4.99 6.00
C VAL A 207 7.32 -6.36 6.33
N GLY A 208 8.56 -6.57 5.92
CA GLY A 208 9.37 -7.71 6.31
C GLY A 208 9.28 -8.95 5.42
N ALA A 209 8.41 -9.00 4.39
CA ALA A 209 8.50 -10.04 3.37
C ALA A 209 9.68 -9.79 2.42
N MET A 210 10.20 -10.84 1.80
CA MET A 210 11.17 -10.72 0.72
C MET A 210 10.52 -10.13 -0.53
N PHE A 211 9.28 -10.48 -0.77
CA PHE A 211 8.38 -9.97 -1.80
C PHE A 211 6.97 -10.49 -1.54
N GLY A 212 5.98 -9.76 -2.04
CA GLY A 212 4.60 -10.27 -2.07
C GLY A 212 3.58 -9.37 -1.40
N GLU A 213 2.37 -9.51 -1.92
CA GLU A 213 1.16 -8.82 -1.48
C GLU A 213 0.04 -9.85 -1.34
N ALA A 214 -0.71 -9.79 -0.24
CA ALA A 214 -1.90 -10.61 -0.05
C ALA A 214 -3.14 -9.82 -0.46
N VAL A 215 -3.69 -10.12 -1.62
CA VAL A 215 -4.96 -9.56 -2.12
C VAL A 215 -6.11 -10.21 -1.38
N VAL A 216 -7.01 -9.42 -0.83
CA VAL A 216 -8.19 -9.85 -0.09
C VAL A 216 -9.44 -9.31 -0.78
N PHE A 217 -10.31 -10.20 -1.21
CA PHE A 217 -11.69 -9.89 -1.55
C PHE A 217 -12.57 -10.30 -0.35
N PRO A 218 -13.12 -9.35 0.41
CA PRO A 218 -13.83 -9.65 1.65
C PRO A 218 -15.07 -10.52 1.46
N LYS A 219 -15.67 -10.49 0.27
CA LYS A 219 -16.82 -11.32 -0.10
C LYS A 219 -16.39 -12.36 -1.12
N LYS A 220 -16.83 -13.59 -0.91
CA LYS A 220 -16.61 -14.67 -1.86
C LYS A 220 -17.22 -14.33 -3.22
N ASN A 221 -16.49 -14.69 -4.29
CA ASN A 221 -16.90 -14.46 -5.67
C ASN A 221 -17.10 -12.97 -6.05
N THR A 222 -16.41 -12.03 -5.39
CA THR A 222 -16.39 -10.61 -5.79
C THR A 222 -15.94 -10.47 -7.25
N VAL A 223 -14.93 -11.23 -7.67
CA VAL A 223 -14.45 -11.31 -9.04
C VAL A 223 -14.60 -12.74 -9.58
N ASN A 224 -14.97 -12.85 -10.87
CA ASN A 224 -15.10 -14.14 -11.51
C ASN A 224 -13.74 -14.60 -12.08
N ARG A 225 -13.37 -15.88 -11.84
CA ARG A 225 -12.16 -16.50 -12.41
C ARG A 225 -10.86 -15.74 -12.15
N PHE A 226 -10.66 -15.20 -10.97
CA PHE A 226 -9.47 -14.43 -10.64
C PHE A 226 -8.17 -15.21 -10.86
N PHE A 227 -8.15 -16.52 -10.61
CA PHE A 227 -7.03 -17.41 -10.95
C PHE A 227 -6.62 -17.29 -12.43
N THR A 228 -7.60 -17.22 -13.34
CA THR A 228 -7.33 -17.08 -14.78
C THR A 228 -6.76 -15.69 -15.10
N THR A 229 -7.25 -14.64 -14.42
CA THR A 229 -6.71 -13.29 -14.57
C THR A 229 -5.26 -13.23 -14.09
N ILE A 230 -4.94 -13.77 -12.90
CA ILE A 230 -3.56 -13.89 -12.40
C ILE A 230 -2.67 -14.62 -13.43
N LYS A 231 -3.16 -15.72 -14.02
CA LYS A 231 -2.40 -16.47 -15.03
C LYS A 231 -2.13 -15.65 -16.28
N ARG A 232 -3.14 -14.91 -16.78
CA ARG A 232 -3.03 -14.04 -17.94
C ARG A 232 -2.02 -12.90 -17.73
N HIS A 233 -1.96 -12.35 -16.52
CA HIS A 233 -0.97 -11.33 -16.12
C HIS A 233 0.46 -11.88 -15.91
N GLY A 234 0.69 -13.19 -16.13
CA GLY A 234 1.99 -13.81 -15.84
C GLY A 234 2.33 -13.84 -14.34
N ALA A 235 1.34 -13.56 -13.49
CA ALA A 235 1.49 -13.38 -12.05
C ALA A 235 1.37 -14.68 -11.24
N LEU A 236 1.03 -15.81 -11.88
CA LEU A 236 0.80 -17.08 -11.22
C LEU A 236 2.09 -17.88 -11.10
N LEU A 237 2.69 -17.91 -9.94
CA LEU A 237 3.92 -18.64 -9.67
C LEU A 237 3.66 -20.16 -9.59
N ALA A 238 4.46 -20.95 -10.32
CA ALA A 238 4.44 -22.41 -10.20
C ALA A 238 4.76 -22.84 -8.76
N LYS A 239 5.74 -22.20 -8.11
CA LYS A 239 6.08 -22.41 -6.70
C LYS A 239 5.39 -21.37 -5.82
N GLY A 240 4.04 -21.29 -5.90
CA GLY A 240 3.24 -20.30 -5.15
C GLY A 240 3.43 -20.36 -3.65
N ARG A 241 3.83 -21.51 -3.10
CA ARG A 241 4.16 -21.68 -1.69
C ARG A 241 5.20 -20.69 -1.17
N MET A 242 6.05 -20.14 -2.06
CA MET A 242 7.05 -19.14 -1.67
C MET A 242 6.41 -17.87 -1.14
N LEU A 243 5.24 -17.49 -1.66
CA LEU A 243 4.41 -16.40 -1.12
C LEU A 243 3.66 -16.86 0.14
N GLY A 244 3.07 -18.08 0.10
CA GLY A 244 2.33 -18.64 1.23
C GLY A 244 3.16 -18.72 2.51
N ILE A 245 4.39 -19.26 2.43
CA ILE A 245 5.31 -19.38 3.57
C ILE A 245 5.60 -18.00 4.20
N GLN A 246 5.81 -16.97 3.38
CA GLN A 246 6.09 -15.62 3.88
C GLN A 246 4.91 -15.04 4.65
N PHE A 247 3.71 -15.10 4.08
CA PHE A 247 2.50 -14.60 4.75
C PHE A 247 2.07 -15.48 5.92
N ASP A 248 2.28 -16.80 5.85
CA ASP A 248 2.05 -17.70 6.98
C ASP A 248 2.93 -17.30 8.18
N THR A 249 4.21 -17.03 7.93
CA THR A 249 5.16 -16.56 8.94
C THR A 249 4.79 -15.19 9.48
N LEU A 250 4.49 -14.22 8.59
CA LEU A 250 4.13 -12.85 8.99
C LEU A 250 2.88 -12.81 9.89
N PHE A 251 1.90 -13.68 9.63
CA PHE A 251 0.67 -13.76 10.41
C PHE A 251 0.73 -14.81 11.55
N THR A 252 1.93 -15.30 11.89
CA THR A 252 2.20 -16.09 13.09
C THR A 252 2.70 -15.16 14.20
N ASP A 253 2.13 -15.30 15.39
CA ASP A 253 2.54 -14.58 16.60
C ASP A 253 2.65 -13.05 16.43
N ASP A 254 1.76 -12.48 15.61
CA ASP A 254 1.68 -11.05 15.31
C ASP A 254 2.96 -10.44 14.72
N LEU A 255 3.80 -11.23 14.05
CA LEU A 255 5.09 -10.77 13.51
C LEU A 255 4.92 -9.57 12.58
N TYR A 256 3.92 -9.58 11.68
CA TYR A 256 3.62 -8.48 10.76
C TYR A 256 3.46 -7.15 11.48
N PHE A 257 2.70 -7.14 12.58
CA PHE A 257 2.45 -5.93 13.37
C PHE A 257 3.67 -5.51 14.21
N LYS A 258 4.45 -6.47 14.71
CA LYS A 258 5.70 -6.20 15.43
C LYS A 258 6.74 -5.54 14.55
N LEU A 259 6.91 -6.05 13.32
CA LEU A 259 7.81 -5.46 12.32
C LEU A 259 7.36 -4.05 11.91
N ALA A 260 6.07 -3.87 11.67
CA ALA A 260 5.51 -2.56 11.35
C ALA A 260 5.70 -1.55 12.49
N LYS A 261 5.51 -1.99 13.73
CA LYS A 261 5.68 -1.15 14.92
C LYS A 261 7.11 -0.62 15.05
N ASN A 262 8.13 -1.43 14.74
CA ASN A 262 9.51 -0.95 14.75
C ASN A 262 9.73 0.26 13.84
N ALA A 263 9.19 0.23 12.63
CA ALA A 263 9.29 1.36 11.70
C ALA A 263 8.59 2.60 12.24
N ILE A 264 7.40 2.45 12.82
CA ILE A 264 6.61 3.56 13.37
C ILE A 264 7.29 4.16 14.61
N ASP A 265 7.77 3.35 15.53
CA ASP A 265 8.49 3.83 16.72
C ASP A 265 9.72 4.68 16.32
N ASN A 266 10.50 4.22 15.34
CA ASN A 266 11.63 4.97 14.80
C ASN A 266 11.22 6.24 14.04
N ALA A 267 10.09 6.24 13.33
CA ALA A 267 9.58 7.44 12.66
C ALA A 267 9.09 8.49 13.66
N ILE A 268 8.36 8.07 14.69
CA ILE A 268 7.91 8.96 15.79
C ILE A 268 9.12 9.60 16.45
N TYR A 269 10.12 8.79 16.83
CA TYR A 269 11.35 9.29 17.44
C TYR A 269 12.07 10.30 16.53
N LEU A 270 12.21 9.99 15.24
CA LEU A 270 12.83 10.92 14.28
C LEU A 270 12.08 12.24 14.22
N LYS A 271 10.73 12.20 14.11
CA LYS A 271 9.88 13.41 14.05
C LYS A 271 10.00 14.26 15.31
N GLU A 272 9.94 13.65 16.49
CA GLU A 272 10.06 14.37 17.77
C GLU A 272 11.40 15.10 17.91
N GLU A 273 12.50 14.44 17.57
CA GLU A 273 13.83 15.04 17.64
C GLU A 273 14.03 16.13 16.59
N LEU A 274 13.52 15.95 15.37
CA LEU A 274 13.52 16.99 14.34
C LEU A 274 12.71 18.22 14.76
N ALA A 275 11.55 18.02 15.37
CA ALA A 275 10.72 19.11 15.91
C ALA A 275 11.45 19.89 17.02
N LYS A 276 12.12 19.21 17.95
CA LYS A 276 12.95 19.83 19.01
C LYS A 276 14.09 20.68 18.42
N LYS A 277 14.65 20.25 17.30
CA LYS A 277 15.69 21.00 16.55
C LYS A 277 15.14 22.14 15.69
N GLY A 278 13.80 22.32 15.63
CA GLY A 278 13.13 23.42 14.92
C GLY A 278 12.91 23.17 13.43
N TYR A 279 13.06 21.92 12.95
CA TYR A 279 12.76 21.59 11.55
C TYR A 279 11.27 21.68 11.26
N LYS A 280 10.93 22.12 10.05
CA LYS A 280 9.53 22.21 9.58
C LYS A 280 9.18 20.99 8.75
N PHE A 281 8.00 20.45 8.99
CA PHE A 281 7.44 19.37 8.20
C PHE A 281 6.58 19.92 7.08
N PHE A 282 6.67 19.31 5.91
CA PHE A 282 5.84 19.65 4.76
C PHE A 282 4.40 19.18 4.96
N ILE A 283 4.23 18.01 5.53
CA ILE A 283 2.94 17.41 5.86
C ILE A 283 3.06 16.64 7.18
N ASP A 284 1.99 16.59 7.94
CA ASP A 284 1.93 15.76 9.13
C ASP A 284 1.58 14.33 8.73
N SER A 285 2.62 13.51 8.57
CA SER A 285 2.51 12.08 8.30
C SER A 285 2.69 11.30 9.59
N PRO A 286 1.68 10.56 10.08
CA PRO A 286 1.82 9.75 11.29
C PRO A 286 2.49 8.39 11.04
N THR A 287 2.93 8.12 9.79
CA THR A 287 3.47 6.83 9.39
C THR A 287 5.00 6.79 9.33
N ASN A 288 5.56 5.76 8.72
CA ASN A 288 7.00 5.57 8.55
C ASN A 288 7.66 6.54 7.56
N GLN A 289 6.91 7.45 6.95
CA GLN A 289 7.41 8.43 5.99
C GLN A 289 7.41 9.83 6.64
N THR A 290 8.58 10.43 6.79
CA THR A 290 8.75 11.77 7.40
C THR A 290 9.18 12.78 6.32
N PHE A 291 8.36 13.78 6.07
CA PHE A 291 8.58 14.80 5.03
C PHE A 291 9.07 16.10 5.67
N VAL A 292 10.32 16.46 5.39
CA VAL A 292 11.01 17.59 6.03
C VAL A 292 11.42 18.61 5.00
N ILE A 293 11.28 19.89 5.32
CA ILE A 293 11.72 21.01 4.48
C ILE A 293 13.15 21.35 4.86
N LEU A 294 14.09 21.14 3.95
CA LEU A 294 15.52 21.42 4.17
C LEU A 294 16.05 22.46 3.19
N ASP A 295 17.04 23.24 3.64
CA ASP A 295 17.79 24.13 2.76
C ASP A 295 18.58 23.31 1.72
N ASN A 296 18.65 23.77 0.47
CA ASN A 296 19.29 23.04 -0.64
C ASN A 296 20.78 22.76 -0.37
N GLU A 297 21.47 23.61 0.37
CA GLU A 297 22.86 23.36 0.80
C GLU A 297 22.94 22.20 1.79
N LYS A 298 22.01 22.13 2.75
CA LYS A 298 21.93 21.04 3.73
C LYS A 298 21.59 19.71 3.04
N VAL A 299 20.72 19.72 2.05
CA VAL A 299 20.42 18.54 1.22
C VAL A 299 21.69 18.01 0.57
N LYS A 300 22.49 18.86 -0.09
CA LYS A 300 23.75 18.47 -0.74
C LYS A 300 24.78 17.93 0.25
N GLU A 301 24.83 18.50 1.47
CA GLU A 301 25.71 18.03 2.54
C GLU A 301 25.31 16.61 2.99
N LEU A 302 24.04 16.42 3.32
CA LEU A 302 23.52 15.14 3.80
C LEU A 302 23.66 14.02 2.78
N GLN A 303 23.46 14.28 1.49
CA GLN A 303 23.59 13.31 0.41
C GLN A 303 24.99 12.66 0.32
N LYS A 304 26.01 13.25 0.95
CA LYS A 304 27.36 12.67 1.01
C LYS A 304 27.43 11.44 1.91
N THR A 305 26.53 11.31 2.88
CA THR A 305 26.59 10.27 3.93
C THR A 305 25.28 9.54 4.16
N VAL A 306 24.16 10.15 3.75
CA VAL A 306 22.81 9.59 3.90
C VAL A 306 22.09 9.59 2.56
N SER A 307 21.44 8.48 2.21
CA SER A 307 20.52 8.38 1.08
C SER A 307 19.10 8.65 1.55
N PHE A 308 18.37 9.51 0.85
CA PHE A 308 16.97 9.86 1.12
C PHE A 308 16.29 10.33 -0.16
N SER A 309 14.95 10.32 -0.19
CA SER A 309 14.22 10.78 -1.38
C SER A 309 14.13 12.30 -1.42
N LEU A 310 14.46 12.88 -2.58
CA LEU A 310 14.03 14.25 -2.92
C LEU A 310 12.57 14.15 -3.34
N TRP A 311 11.68 14.87 -2.64
CA TRP A 311 10.25 14.75 -2.90
C TRP A 311 9.76 15.79 -3.92
N GLU A 312 9.85 17.06 -3.57
CA GLU A 312 9.49 18.14 -4.48
C GLU A 312 10.23 19.43 -4.08
N PRO A 313 10.44 20.40 -4.99
CA PRO A 313 10.90 21.74 -4.64
C PRO A 313 9.88 22.41 -3.72
N TYR A 314 10.34 23.00 -2.61
CA TYR A 314 9.48 23.82 -1.73
C TYR A 314 9.48 25.28 -2.16
N ASP A 315 10.66 25.82 -2.41
CA ASP A 315 10.93 27.14 -2.98
C ASP A 315 12.33 27.14 -3.66
N ASP A 316 12.80 28.29 -4.10
CA ASP A 316 14.10 28.42 -4.79
C ASP A 316 15.30 27.99 -3.92
N LYS A 317 15.16 27.95 -2.60
CA LYS A 317 16.25 27.69 -1.63
C LYS A 317 16.05 26.40 -0.84
N LYS A 318 14.87 25.79 -0.90
CA LYS A 318 14.49 24.66 -0.06
C LYS A 318 13.85 23.55 -0.88
N THR A 319 14.08 22.34 -0.42
CA THR A 319 13.51 21.11 -0.98
C THR A 319 12.80 20.33 0.11
N VAL A 320 11.65 19.77 -0.21
CA VAL A 320 11.01 18.75 0.61
C VAL A 320 11.77 17.45 0.40
N VAL A 321 12.26 16.87 1.49
CA VAL A 321 12.88 15.54 1.48
C VAL A 321 12.02 14.56 2.27
N ARG A 322 12.06 13.29 1.86
CA ARG A 322 11.39 12.22 2.59
C ARG A 322 12.43 11.29 3.19
N PHE A 323 12.35 11.11 4.51
CA PHE A 323 13.02 10.01 5.21
C PHE A 323 12.00 8.89 5.45
N ALA A 324 12.34 7.68 5.06
CA ALA A 324 11.53 6.49 5.28
C ALA A 324 12.23 5.55 6.28
N THR A 325 11.53 5.19 7.36
CA THR A 325 11.95 4.10 8.23
C THR A 325 11.33 2.79 7.75
N SER A 326 11.96 1.66 8.06
CA SER A 326 11.51 0.33 7.67
C SER A 326 11.39 -0.59 8.89
N TRP A 327 10.86 -1.79 8.65
CA TRP A 327 10.79 -2.86 9.63
C TRP A 327 12.18 -3.23 10.22
N ALA A 328 13.27 -2.95 9.49
CA ALA A 328 14.65 -3.24 9.88
C ALA A 328 15.43 -2.02 10.36
N THR A 329 14.83 -0.83 10.37
CA THR A 329 15.51 0.40 10.83
C THR A 329 15.94 0.26 12.28
N LYS A 330 17.21 0.58 12.55
CA LYS A 330 17.79 0.59 13.89
C LYS A 330 17.78 2.01 14.47
N LYS A 331 17.58 2.12 15.78
CA LYS A 331 17.60 3.42 16.47
C LYS A 331 18.92 4.15 16.24
N GLU A 332 20.06 3.43 16.22
CA GLU A 332 21.37 4.00 15.98
C GLU A 332 21.52 4.66 14.61
N ASP A 333 20.78 4.17 13.59
CA ASP A 333 20.77 4.79 12.27
C ASP A 333 20.00 6.11 12.28
N VAL A 334 18.89 6.17 13.05
CA VAL A 334 18.13 7.42 13.28
C VAL A 334 18.97 8.40 14.09
N ASP A 335 19.64 7.97 15.15
CA ASP A 335 20.56 8.80 15.96
C ASP A 335 21.68 9.39 15.07
N PHE A 336 22.24 8.57 14.17
CA PHE A 336 23.23 9.04 13.20
C PHE A 336 22.67 10.14 12.27
N LEU A 337 21.48 9.93 11.67
CA LEU A 337 20.82 10.94 10.86
C LEU A 337 20.59 12.24 11.63
N LEU A 338 20.08 12.15 12.85
CA LEU A 338 19.83 13.29 13.74
C LEU A 338 21.12 14.04 14.14
N SER A 339 22.27 13.38 14.18
CA SER A 339 23.55 14.00 14.47
C SER A 339 24.05 14.91 13.32
N LEU A 340 23.56 14.67 12.11
CA LEU A 340 23.90 15.44 10.91
C LEU A 340 22.91 16.61 10.66
N LEU A 341 21.74 16.55 11.26
CA LEU A 341 20.68 17.56 11.20
C LEU A 341 20.71 18.43 12.47
#